data_02fabc94f655ab64815c2728d498cc08
#
_entry.id   02fabc94f655ab64815c2728d498cc08
#
_cell.length_a   1.000
_cell.length_b   1.000
_cell.length_c   1.000
_cell.angle_alpha   90.00
_cell.angle_beta   90.00
_cell.angle_gamma   90.00
#
_symmetry.space_group_name_H-M   'P 1'
#
loop_
_entity.id
_entity.type
_entity.pdbx_description
1 polymer ?
#
loop_
_entity_poly.entity_id
_entity_poly.type
_entity_poly.pdbx_seq_one_letter_code
_entity_poly.pdbx_strand_id
1 'polypeptide(L)'
;MEDFGYKESLDRSIGKFASFAAGVSYISILTGTFQLFYVGYGNAGPAYLWSWPMVFLGQMAVALCFMELAAKYPVAGSVYNWAKVLGSRVVGWSSGWLMLTASIVTLSAVVLALQLNLPRLWSGFQVIGDGTGPYDFAANAILLGTVLIVFTTTINAFGVRLMAMINSAGVFIELIAAVLIAVILAFNIKRGPSVFFDTQGHGAGLPGGYFGAFLVASVASLYVMYGFDTASSLGEETVEPRRTAPKAILRAILASFVIGGSILAFAVMATPDLSDPLLGKPEGSLQSIVEKVMWGPLGTIFLICIVVAVIVCSLAVHTAAIRLTFAMARDNALPFGEKLARVHPKTQAPVIPAIAIGVIAALILVINLGQPKVFTVLTSIAIIMIYLAYLMVTGPLLKKRLQGQWPPADLKEGGYFTMGKWGLPVNIFAVVWGVSMAINLAWPRVAIYGEPWYNTWGAFIYIGIILGSGLLWYGIKGRHHLGTLASHAAGKE
;
A
#
# COMPACT_ATOMS: atom_id res chain seq x y z
N MET A 1 -11.89 17.19 -13.96
CA MET A 1 -11.34 17.11 -15.32
C MET A 1 -11.12 18.52 -15.88
N GLU A 2 -12.12 19.38 -15.86
CA GLU A 2 -12.02 20.78 -16.33
C GLU A 2 -10.87 21.56 -15.68
N ASP A 3 -10.70 21.49 -14.36
CA ASP A 3 -9.60 22.15 -13.63
C ASP A 3 -8.20 21.76 -14.13
N PHE A 4 -8.07 20.65 -14.84
CA PHE A 4 -6.81 20.13 -15.38
C PHE A 4 -6.73 20.22 -16.91
N GLY A 5 -7.81 20.58 -17.60
CA GLY A 5 -7.88 20.61 -19.05
C GLY A 5 -7.76 19.23 -19.71
N TYR A 6 -8.21 18.17 -19.03
CA TYR A 6 -8.14 16.80 -19.53
C TYR A 6 -9.42 16.39 -20.26
N LYS A 7 -9.24 15.68 -21.40
CA LYS A 7 -10.32 14.99 -22.11
C LYS A 7 -10.68 13.69 -21.37
N GLU A 8 -11.97 13.38 -21.29
CA GLU A 8 -12.42 12.08 -20.79
C GLU A 8 -12.03 10.97 -21.77
N SER A 9 -11.26 9.98 -21.31
CA SER A 9 -10.74 8.88 -22.13
C SER A 9 -10.93 7.50 -21.49
N LEU A 10 -11.37 7.45 -20.22
CA LEU A 10 -11.56 6.23 -19.47
C LEU A 10 -13.05 5.90 -19.25
N ASP A 11 -13.39 4.61 -19.17
CA ASP A 11 -14.78 4.14 -18.97
C ASP A 11 -15.26 4.43 -17.54
N ARG A 12 -16.31 5.26 -17.39
CA ARG A 12 -16.88 5.63 -16.07
C ARG A 12 -17.93 4.59 -15.63
N SER A 13 -17.47 3.43 -15.18
CA SER A 13 -18.32 2.30 -14.83
C SER A 13 -18.15 1.79 -13.38
N ILE A 14 -17.23 2.38 -12.59
CA ILE A 14 -16.94 1.95 -11.21
C ILE A 14 -18.03 2.48 -10.28
N GLY A 15 -18.78 1.56 -9.65
CA GLY A 15 -19.78 1.88 -8.62
C GLY A 15 -19.19 2.07 -7.23
N LYS A 16 -20.05 2.42 -6.27
CA LYS A 16 -19.66 2.75 -4.87
C LYS A 16 -18.91 1.60 -4.17
N PHE A 17 -19.36 0.34 -4.36
CA PHE A 17 -18.71 -0.81 -3.74
C PHE A 17 -17.33 -1.08 -4.38
N ALA A 18 -17.23 -1.02 -5.71
CA ALA A 18 -15.96 -1.25 -6.40
C ALA A 18 -14.90 -0.18 -6.07
N SER A 19 -15.30 1.09 -5.87
CA SER A 19 -14.40 2.15 -5.39
C SER A 19 -13.92 1.87 -3.96
N PHE A 20 -14.80 1.45 -3.06
CA PHE A 20 -14.45 1.01 -1.71
C PHE A 20 -13.53 -0.22 -1.74
N ALA A 21 -13.87 -1.21 -2.57
CA ALA A 21 -13.09 -2.42 -2.74
C ALA A 21 -11.67 -2.14 -3.23
N ALA A 22 -11.48 -1.16 -4.13
CA ALA A 22 -10.15 -0.76 -4.57
C ALA A 22 -9.28 -0.24 -3.42
N GLY A 23 -9.84 0.56 -2.51
CA GLY A 23 -9.13 1.04 -1.32
C GLY A 23 -8.81 -0.09 -0.33
N VAL A 24 -9.79 -0.96 -0.03
CA VAL A 24 -9.60 -2.10 0.89
C VAL A 24 -8.59 -3.10 0.33
N SER A 25 -8.68 -3.40 -0.95
CA SER A 25 -7.82 -4.37 -1.62
C SER A 25 -6.36 -3.92 -1.64
N TYR A 26 -6.10 -2.62 -1.82
CA TYR A 26 -4.74 -2.11 -1.73
C TYR A 26 -4.18 -2.21 -0.31
N ILE A 27 -4.95 -1.85 0.71
CA ILE A 27 -4.60 -2.01 2.13
C ILE A 27 -4.41 -3.50 2.44
N SER A 28 -5.33 -4.35 1.97
CA SER A 28 -5.44 -5.79 2.18
C SER A 28 -5.15 -6.23 3.62
N ILE A 29 -6.22 -6.29 4.40
CA ILE A 29 -6.17 -6.61 5.84
C ILE A 29 -5.47 -7.96 6.08
N LEU A 30 -5.88 -9.00 5.35
CA LEU A 30 -5.32 -10.33 5.51
C LEU A 30 -3.89 -10.40 5.01
N THR A 31 -3.61 -9.85 3.81
CA THR A 31 -2.25 -9.88 3.25
C THR A 31 -1.26 -9.20 4.20
N GLY A 32 -1.51 -7.96 4.59
CA GLY A 32 -0.58 -7.18 5.39
C GLY A 32 -0.38 -7.73 6.80
N THR A 33 -1.47 -8.10 7.51
CA THR A 33 -1.37 -8.63 8.87
C THR A 33 -0.65 -9.98 8.89
N PHE A 34 -0.94 -10.88 7.93
CA PHE A 34 -0.29 -12.19 7.87
C PHE A 34 1.15 -12.14 7.39
N GLN A 35 1.48 -11.16 6.54
CA GLN A 35 2.85 -11.00 6.05
C GLN A 35 3.84 -10.46 7.09
N LEU A 36 3.42 -9.54 7.94
CA LEU A 36 4.34 -8.80 8.81
C LEU A 36 4.09 -8.97 10.31
N PHE A 37 3.15 -9.80 10.73
CA PHE A 37 2.96 -10.11 12.14
C PHE A 37 4.28 -10.50 12.83
N TYR A 38 5.08 -11.35 12.19
CA TYR A 38 6.36 -11.81 12.75
C TYR A 38 7.35 -10.66 12.97
N VAL A 39 7.34 -9.61 12.15
CA VAL A 39 8.19 -8.43 12.35
C VAL A 39 7.74 -7.67 13.60
N GLY A 40 6.44 -7.46 13.74
CA GLY A 40 5.88 -6.81 14.92
C GLY A 40 6.15 -7.58 16.20
N TYR A 41 5.72 -8.84 16.21
CA TYR A 41 5.83 -9.71 17.36
C TYR A 41 7.27 -10.04 17.74
N GLY A 42 8.10 -10.38 16.75
CA GLY A 42 9.50 -10.77 16.97
C GLY A 42 10.40 -9.63 17.45
N ASN A 43 10.02 -8.37 17.26
CA ASN A 43 10.80 -7.22 17.75
C ASN A 43 10.28 -6.63 19.06
N ALA A 44 8.99 -6.73 19.38
CA ALA A 44 8.39 -6.06 20.54
C ALA A 44 7.41 -6.91 21.35
N GLY A 45 7.28 -8.19 21.04
CA GLY A 45 6.34 -9.10 21.72
C GLY A 45 4.88 -8.67 21.54
N PRO A 46 3.96 -9.20 22.37
CA PRO A 46 2.53 -8.88 22.31
C PRO A 46 2.21 -7.39 22.34
N ALA A 47 2.96 -6.60 23.10
CA ALA A 47 2.73 -5.18 23.29
C ALA A 47 2.97 -4.34 22.00
N TYR A 48 3.55 -4.92 20.92
CA TYR A 48 3.62 -4.24 19.63
C TYR A 48 2.23 -3.84 19.08
N LEU A 49 1.18 -4.51 19.55
CA LEU A 49 -0.21 -4.24 19.14
C LEU A 49 -0.60 -2.77 19.30
N TRP A 50 -0.01 -2.03 20.24
CA TRP A 50 -0.24 -0.59 20.42
C TRP A 50 0.22 0.25 19.22
N SER A 51 1.07 -0.30 18.36
CA SER A 51 1.42 0.36 17.11
C SER A 51 0.23 0.47 16.15
N TRP A 52 -0.76 -0.43 16.26
CA TRP A 52 -1.95 -0.44 15.41
C TRP A 52 -2.84 0.80 15.58
N PRO A 53 -3.33 1.14 16.80
CA PRO A 53 -4.08 2.38 17.01
C PRO A 53 -3.21 3.63 16.79
N MET A 54 -1.92 3.58 17.11
CA MET A 54 -1.01 4.70 16.86
C MET A 54 -0.95 5.02 15.35
N VAL A 55 -0.73 4.03 14.51
CA VAL A 55 -0.65 4.18 13.05
C VAL A 55 -2.00 4.58 12.47
N PHE A 56 -3.09 4.01 12.98
CA PHE A 56 -4.44 4.39 12.56
C PHE A 56 -4.71 5.87 12.76
N LEU A 57 -4.40 6.43 13.94
CA LEU A 57 -4.62 7.86 14.21
C LEU A 57 -3.85 8.75 13.24
N GLY A 58 -2.59 8.41 12.97
CA GLY A 58 -1.77 9.17 12.03
C GLY A 58 -2.26 9.07 10.59
N GLN A 59 -2.56 7.87 10.13
CA GLN A 59 -3.05 7.65 8.77
C GLN A 59 -4.48 8.14 8.56
N MET A 60 -5.32 8.13 9.59
CA MET A 60 -6.65 8.74 9.54
C MET A 60 -6.55 10.26 9.31
N ALA A 61 -5.59 10.94 9.93
CA ALA A 61 -5.38 12.37 9.67
C ALA A 61 -4.97 12.63 8.21
N VAL A 62 -4.11 11.80 7.63
CA VAL A 62 -3.74 11.86 6.21
C VAL A 62 -4.96 11.55 5.33
N ALA A 63 -5.73 10.51 5.66
CA ALA A 63 -6.93 10.12 4.92
C ALA A 63 -7.98 11.24 4.89
N LEU A 64 -8.21 11.93 6.01
CA LEU A 64 -9.11 13.08 6.09
C LEU A 64 -8.67 14.23 5.17
N CYS A 65 -7.36 14.52 5.08
CA CYS A 65 -6.83 15.46 4.12
C CYS A 65 -7.11 15.02 2.68
N PHE A 66 -6.90 13.75 2.38
CA PHE A 66 -7.11 13.18 1.05
C PHE A 66 -8.59 13.11 0.66
N MET A 67 -9.49 12.93 1.63
CA MET A 67 -10.93 12.97 1.38
C MET A 67 -11.38 14.36 0.86
N GLU A 68 -10.86 15.46 1.40
CA GLU A 68 -11.16 16.80 0.86
C GLU A 68 -10.59 16.98 -0.55
N LEU A 69 -9.38 16.46 -0.80
CA LEU A 69 -8.76 16.52 -2.12
C LEU A 69 -9.50 15.66 -3.15
N ALA A 70 -9.94 14.47 -2.76
CA ALA A 70 -10.77 13.59 -3.58
C ALA A 70 -12.15 14.22 -3.91
N ALA A 71 -12.72 14.97 -2.96
CA ALA A 71 -13.96 15.71 -3.18
C ALA A 71 -13.79 16.87 -4.16
N LYS A 72 -12.61 17.52 -4.18
CA LYS A 72 -12.31 18.62 -5.11
C LYS A 72 -11.79 18.11 -6.46
N TYR A 73 -10.82 17.22 -6.44
CA TYR A 73 -10.04 16.77 -7.60
C TYR A 73 -10.08 15.23 -7.75
N PRO A 74 -11.19 14.67 -8.26
CA PRO A 74 -11.32 13.22 -8.45
C PRO A 74 -10.71 12.80 -9.81
N VAL A 75 -9.38 12.80 -9.89
CA VAL A 75 -8.63 12.52 -11.12
C VAL A 75 -7.72 11.31 -10.97
N ALA A 76 -7.44 10.61 -12.07
CA ALA A 76 -6.50 9.50 -12.09
C ALA A 76 -5.11 9.94 -11.63
N GLY A 77 -4.39 9.07 -10.91
CA GLY A 77 -3.09 9.42 -10.35
C GLY A 77 -3.17 10.47 -9.24
N SER A 78 -4.20 10.38 -8.38
CA SER A 78 -4.58 11.29 -7.30
C SER A 78 -3.41 12.04 -6.65
N VAL A 79 -2.46 11.33 -6.03
CA VAL A 79 -1.32 11.89 -5.28
C VAL A 79 -0.45 12.79 -6.17
N TYR A 80 -0.14 12.35 -7.40
CA TYR A 80 0.60 13.15 -8.38
C TYR A 80 -0.10 14.46 -8.72
N ASN A 81 -1.37 14.38 -9.09
CA ASN A 81 -2.15 15.53 -9.50
C ASN A 81 -2.41 16.50 -8.34
N TRP A 82 -2.69 15.98 -7.13
CA TRP A 82 -2.88 16.81 -5.95
C TRP A 82 -1.61 17.56 -5.57
N ALA A 83 -0.45 16.88 -5.55
CA ALA A 83 0.82 17.52 -5.27
C ALA A 83 1.18 18.59 -6.32
N LYS A 84 0.83 18.37 -7.59
CA LYS A 84 1.04 19.32 -8.70
C LYS A 84 0.22 20.61 -8.53
N VAL A 85 -1.06 20.49 -8.16
CA VAL A 85 -1.97 21.64 -8.03
C VAL A 85 -1.73 22.41 -6.71
N LEU A 86 -1.45 21.70 -5.64
CA LEU A 86 -1.23 22.31 -4.33
C LEU A 86 0.16 22.96 -4.20
N GLY A 87 1.16 22.36 -4.81
CA GLY A 87 2.57 22.75 -4.68
C GLY A 87 3.14 23.39 -5.95
N SER A 88 4.01 22.67 -6.61
CA SER A 88 4.66 23.08 -7.85
C SER A 88 4.81 21.90 -8.80
N ARG A 89 5.19 22.17 -10.07
CA ARG A 89 5.45 21.10 -11.05
C ARG A 89 6.51 20.10 -10.56
N VAL A 90 7.57 20.58 -9.89
CA VAL A 90 8.62 19.73 -9.33
C VAL A 90 8.08 18.85 -8.19
N VAL A 91 7.31 19.44 -7.28
CA VAL A 91 6.69 18.71 -6.15
C VAL A 91 5.74 17.65 -6.68
N GLY A 92 4.87 18.00 -7.63
CA GLY A 92 3.98 17.05 -8.27
C GLY A 92 4.73 15.91 -8.94
N TRP A 93 5.75 16.26 -9.76
CA TRP A 93 6.56 15.26 -10.43
C TRP A 93 7.28 14.32 -9.45
N SER A 94 7.91 14.89 -8.41
CA SER A 94 8.63 14.09 -7.39
C SER A 94 7.68 13.18 -6.61
N SER A 95 6.49 13.69 -6.24
CA SER A 95 5.45 12.90 -5.57
C SER A 95 4.99 11.73 -6.45
N GLY A 96 4.71 11.99 -7.74
CA GLY A 96 4.34 10.96 -8.70
C GLY A 96 5.44 9.93 -8.91
N TRP A 97 6.70 10.37 -9.04
CA TRP A 97 7.84 9.48 -9.23
C TRP A 97 8.06 8.55 -8.03
N LEU A 98 8.04 9.10 -6.80
CA LEU A 98 8.13 8.31 -5.58
C LEU A 98 6.96 7.32 -5.47
N MET A 99 5.74 7.79 -5.68
CA MET A 99 4.56 6.93 -5.57
C MET A 99 4.54 5.83 -6.63
N LEU A 100 4.95 6.13 -7.87
CA LEU A 100 5.06 5.13 -8.94
C LEU A 100 6.09 4.07 -8.60
N THR A 101 7.30 4.48 -8.21
CA THR A 101 8.36 3.55 -7.82
C THR A 101 7.95 2.73 -6.60
N ALA A 102 7.33 3.37 -5.60
CA ALA A 102 6.79 2.69 -4.43
C ALA A 102 5.74 1.63 -4.81
N SER A 103 4.82 1.95 -5.70
CA SER A 103 3.78 1.00 -6.14
C SER A 103 4.37 -0.20 -6.88
N ILE A 104 5.42 -0.01 -7.70
CA ILE A 104 6.12 -1.11 -8.38
C ILE A 104 6.84 -2.01 -7.37
N VAL A 105 7.53 -1.40 -6.40
CA VAL A 105 8.21 -2.14 -5.31
C VAL A 105 7.19 -2.86 -4.42
N THR A 106 6.07 -2.21 -4.10
CA THR A 106 4.97 -2.82 -3.34
C THR A 106 4.38 -4.02 -4.08
N LEU A 107 4.18 -3.93 -5.39
CA LEU A 107 3.72 -5.07 -6.20
C LEU A 107 4.68 -6.26 -6.05
N SER A 108 5.99 -6.01 -6.20
CA SER A 108 7.02 -7.04 -6.01
C SER A 108 7.00 -7.62 -4.59
N ALA A 109 6.79 -6.78 -3.57
CA ALA A 109 6.72 -7.22 -2.18
C ALA A 109 5.47 -8.06 -1.88
N VAL A 110 4.30 -7.64 -2.39
CA VAL A 110 3.03 -8.33 -2.15
C VAL A 110 3.00 -9.73 -2.78
N VAL A 111 3.50 -9.87 -4.01
CA VAL A 111 3.48 -11.17 -4.68
C VAL A 111 4.37 -12.21 -4.02
N LEU A 112 5.38 -11.80 -3.25
CA LEU A 112 6.21 -12.71 -2.43
C LEU A 112 5.39 -13.43 -1.34
N ALA A 113 4.26 -12.87 -0.94
CA ALA A 113 3.36 -13.49 0.03
C ALA A 113 2.78 -14.83 -0.43
N LEU A 114 2.75 -15.11 -1.73
CA LEU A 114 2.35 -16.41 -2.23
C LEU A 114 3.25 -17.52 -1.69
N GLN A 115 4.56 -17.29 -1.59
CA GLN A 115 5.52 -18.25 -1.05
C GLN A 115 5.26 -18.56 0.43
N LEU A 116 4.75 -17.61 1.20
CA LEU A 116 4.43 -17.82 2.62
C LEU A 116 3.19 -18.70 2.81
N ASN A 117 2.29 -18.78 1.82
CA ASN A 117 0.98 -19.38 1.97
C ASN A 117 0.73 -20.59 1.07
N LEU A 118 1.13 -20.57 -0.21
CA LEU A 118 0.83 -21.66 -1.17
C LEU A 118 1.48 -22.98 -0.79
N PRO A 119 2.79 -23.07 -0.42
CA PRO A 119 3.39 -24.33 -0.03
C PRO A 119 2.77 -24.96 1.23
N ARG A 120 2.13 -24.14 2.09
CA ARG A 120 1.37 -24.62 3.26
C ARG A 120 0.05 -25.29 2.87
N LEU A 121 -0.60 -24.82 1.77
CA LEU A 121 -1.81 -25.43 1.24
C LEU A 121 -1.52 -26.77 0.57
N TRP A 122 -0.44 -26.80 -0.19
CA TRP A 122 0.01 -28.01 -0.88
C TRP A 122 1.51 -27.89 -1.19
N SER A 123 2.27 -28.90 -0.74
CA SER A 123 3.73 -28.94 -0.93
C SER A 123 4.18 -28.88 -2.40
N GLY A 124 3.32 -29.31 -3.34
CA GLY A 124 3.60 -29.19 -4.76
C GLY A 124 3.75 -27.75 -5.29
N PHE A 125 3.36 -26.74 -4.54
CA PHE A 125 3.68 -25.34 -4.85
C PHE A 125 5.12 -24.94 -4.52
N GLN A 126 5.88 -25.77 -3.80
CA GLN A 126 7.34 -25.64 -3.74
C GLN A 126 7.93 -26.31 -4.99
N VAL A 127 7.96 -25.56 -6.12
CA VAL A 127 8.35 -26.04 -7.44
C VAL A 127 9.87 -26.04 -7.62
N ILE A 128 10.55 -25.08 -6.97
CA ILE A 128 12.00 -24.93 -7.05
C ILE A 128 12.61 -25.34 -5.71
N GLY A 129 13.43 -26.42 -5.77
CA GLY A 129 14.04 -26.99 -4.56
C GLY A 129 13.03 -27.67 -3.65
N ASP A 130 13.51 -28.14 -2.50
CA ASP A 130 12.67 -28.76 -1.44
C ASP A 130 12.31 -27.78 -0.29
N GLY A 131 12.72 -26.54 -0.42
CA GLY A 131 12.50 -25.49 0.59
C GLY A 131 13.57 -25.45 1.71
N THR A 132 14.57 -26.33 1.68
CA THR A 132 15.63 -26.39 2.68
C THR A 132 16.93 -25.72 2.24
N GLY A 133 17.11 -25.54 0.91
CA GLY A 133 18.26 -24.86 0.35
C GLY A 133 18.26 -23.36 0.60
N PRO A 134 19.43 -22.70 0.64
CA PRO A 134 19.57 -21.29 0.99
C PRO A 134 18.85 -20.32 0.04
N TYR A 135 18.57 -20.75 -1.20
CA TYR A 135 17.89 -19.93 -2.20
C TYR A 135 16.52 -20.47 -2.62
N ASP A 136 16.12 -21.64 -2.16
CA ASP A 136 14.88 -22.30 -2.59
C ASP A 136 13.66 -21.46 -2.32
N PHE A 137 13.56 -20.87 -1.13
CA PHE A 137 12.48 -19.97 -0.77
C PHE A 137 12.40 -18.77 -1.72
N ALA A 138 13.53 -18.10 -1.96
CA ALA A 138 13.56 -16.90 -2.80
C ALA A 138 13.30 -17.23 -4.28
N ALA A 139 13.89 -18.31 -4.80
CA ALA A 139 13.71 -18.74 -6.19
C ALA A 139 12.25 -19.15 -6.46
N ASN A 140 11.65 -19.93 -5.55
CA ASN A 140 10.24 -20.31 -5.68
C ASN A 140 9.30 -19.10 -5.55
N ALA A 141 9.61 -18.16 -4.63
CA ALA A 141 8.86 -16.92 -4.51
C ALA A 141 8.90 -16.07 -5.80
N ILE A 142 10.04 -16.04 -6.51
CA ILE A 142 10.17 -15.36 -7.80
C ILE A 142 9.28 -16.04 -8.86
N LEU A 143 9.28 -17.36 -8.92
CA LEU A 143 8.44 -18.09 -9.85
C LEU A 143 6.95 -17.78 -9.61
N LEU A 144 6.47 -18.01 -8.39
CA LEU A 144 5.07 -17.79 -8.02
C LEU A 144 4.65 -16.33 -8.19
N GLY A 145 5.52 -15.40 -7.76
CA GLY A 145 5.30 -13.97 -7.91
C GLY A 145 5.23 -13.52 -9.37
N THR A 146 6.10 -14.05 -10.23
CA THR A 146 6.08 -13.75 -11.68
C THR A 146 4.80 -14.25 -12.33
N VAL A 147 4.35 -15.46 -12.00
CA VAL A 147 3.06 -16.00 -12.47
C VAL A 147 1.91 -15.08 -12.07
N LEU A 148 1.89 -14.61 -10.83
CA LEU A 148 0.84 -13.67 -10.37
C LEU A 148 0.95 -12.32 -11.08
N ILE A 149 2.15 -11.78 -11.31
CA ILE A 149 2.34 -10.53 -12.07
C ILE A 149 1.80 -10.68 -13.50
N VAL A 150 2.08 -11.78 -14.18
CA VAL A 150 1.53 -12.07 -15.52
C VAL A 150 0.00 -12.12 -15.48
N PHE A 151 -0.58 -12.76 -14.46
CA PHE A 151 -2.03 -12.79 -14.27
C PHE A 151 -2.61 -11.40 -14.09
N THR A 152 -2.07 -10.58 -13.16
CA THR A 152 -2.57 -9.22 -12.90
C THR A 152 -2.36 -8.28 -14.09
N THR A 153 -1.27 -8.43 -14.85
CA THR A 153 -1.04 -7.71 -16.11
C THR A 153 -2.14 -8.02 -17.11
N THR A 154 -2.45 -9.31 -17.28
CA THR A 154 -3.47 -9.79 -18.22
C THR A 154 -4.85 -9.24 -17.86
N ILE A 155 -5.25 -9.35 -16.59
CA ILE A 155 -6.55 -8.82 -16.12
C ILE A 155 -6.67 -7.32 -16.36
N ASN A 156 -5.63 -6.54 -16.04
CA ASN A 156 -5.63 -5.11 -16.30
C ASN A 156 -5.70 -4.74 -17.78
N ALA A 157 -5.13 -5.58 -18.68
CA ALA A 157 -5.18 -5.37 -20.11
C ALA A 157 -6.58 -5.62 -20.71
N PHE A 158 -7.39 -6.50 -20.10
CA PHE A 158 -8.76 -6.78 -20.54
C PHE A 158 -9.78 -5.68 -20.20
N GLY A 159 -9.43 -4.73 -19.35
CA GLY A 159 -10.24 -3.55 -19.07
C GLY A 159 -10.74 -3.42 -17.64
N VAL A 160 -11.23 -2.23 -17.32
CA VAL A 160 -11.57 -1.84 -15.94
C VAL A 160 -12.72 -2.64 -15.34
N ARG A 161 -13.71 -3.05 -16.16
CA ARG A 161 -14.89 -3.80 -15.67
C ARG A 161 -14.51 -5.17 -15.14
N LEU A 162 -13.68 -5.93 -15.87
CA LEU A 162 -13.21 -7.24 -15.43
C LEU A 162 -12.34 -7.11 -14.16
N MET A 163 -11.42 -6.16 -14.16
CA MET A 163 -10.59 -5.85 -13.00
C MET A 163 -11.46 -5.52 -11.77
N ALA A 164 -12.42 -4.60 -11.91
CA ALA A 164 -13.31 -4.18 -10.82
C ALA A 164 -14.19 -5.33 -10.30
N MET A 165 -14.65 -6.21 -11.17
CA MET A 165 -15.46 -7.39 -10.80
C MET A 165 -14.61 -8.38 -9.98
N ILE A 166 -13.41 -8.75 -10.46
CA ILE A 166 -12.51 -9.68 -9.76
C ILE A 166 -12.10 -9.08 -8.41
N ASN A 167 -11.72 -7.81 -8.41
CA ASN A 167 -11.32 -7.11 -7.20
C ASN A 167 -12.47 -7.04 -6.17
N SER A 168 -13.68 -6.73 -6.61
CA SER A 168 -14.86 -6.65 -5.73
C SER A 168 -15.23 -8.03 -5.15
N ALA A 169 -15.19 -9.08 -5.96
CA ALA A 169 -15.44 -10.44 -5.49
C ALA A 169 -14.40 -10.90 -4.47
N GLY A 170 -13.11 -10.63 -4.76
CA GLY A 170 -12.03 -10.99 -3.84
C GLY A 170 -12.09 -10.22 -2.52
N VAL A 171 -12.38 -8.92 -2.54
CA VAL A 171 -12.57 -8.12 -1.31
C VAL A 171 -13.77 -8.60 -0.51
N PHE A 172 -14.86 -8.99 -1.16
CA PHE A 172 -16.00 -9.57 -0.46
C PHE A 172 -15.62 -10.85 0.29
N ILE A 173 -14.86 -11.75 -0.37
CA ILE A 173 -14.30 -12.97 0.26
C ILE A 173 -13.36 -12.60 1.41
N GLU A 174 -12.43 -11.66 1.17
CA GLU A 174 -11.46 -11.21 2.17
C GLU A 174 -12.14 -10.66 3.43
N LEU A 175 -13.14 -9.79 3.28
CA LEU A 175 -13.86 -9.20 4.41
C LEU A 175 -14.63 -10.23 5.22
N ILE A 176 -15.32 -11.16 4.56
CA ILE A 176 -16.02 -12.25 5.24
C ILE A 176 -15.01 -13.13 5.99
N ALA A 177 -13.95 -13.55 5.32
CA ALA A 177 -12.90 -14.37 5.93
C ALA A 177 -12.25 -13.67 7.12
N ALA A 178 -11.91 -12.39 6.99
CA ALA A 178 -11.29 -11.60 8.05
C ALA A 178 -12.19 -11.48 9.29
N VAL A 179 -13.50 -11.24 9.10
CA VAL A 179 -14.47 -11.21 10.19
C VAL A 179 -14.61 -12.58 10.84
N LEU A 180 -14.71 -13.65 10.04
CA LEU A 180 -14.81 -15.01 10.57
C LEU A 180 -13.56 -15.41 11.34
N ILE A 181 -12.36 -15.09 10.84
CA ILE A 181 -11.09 -15.31 11.56
C ILE A 181 -11.13 -14.60 12.92
N ALA A 182 -11.50 -13.31 12.95
CA ALA A 182 -11.60 -12.56 14.19
C ALA A 182 -12.59 -13.18 15.18
N VAL A 183 -13.77 -13.59 14.70
CA VAL A 183 -14.80 -14.25 15.53
C VAL A 183 -14.30 -15.59 16.09
N ILE A 184 -13.70 -16.44 15.26
CA ILE A 184 -13.20 -17.74 15.73
C ILE A 184 -12.07 -17.56 16.74
N LEU A 185 -11.15 -16.62 16.50
CA LEU A 185 -10.09 -16.30 17.46
C LEU A 185 -10.67 -15.78 18.78
N ALA A 186 -11.72 -14.97 18.73
CA ALA A 186 -12.41 -14.46 19.91
C ALA A 186 -13.04 -15.59 20.77
N PHE A 187 -13.56 -16.65 20.14
CA PHE A 187 -14.07 -17.82 20.87
C PHE A 187 -12.97 -18.73 21.42
N ASN A 188 -11.73 -18.54 21.01
CA ASN A 188 -10.57 -19.34 21.45
C ASN A 188 -9.60 -18.56 22.34
N ILE A 189 -10.04 -17.46 22.94
CA ILE A 189 -9.23 -16.64 23.86
C ILE A 189 -8.79 -17.47 25.07
N LYS A 190 -7.48 -17.47 25.34
CA LYS A 190 -6.84 -18.18 26.47
C LYS A 190 -6.37 -17.24 27.58
N ARG A 191 -6.26 -15.92 27.27
CA ARG A 191 -5.78 -14.92 28.23
C ARG A 191 -6.45 -13.57 28.05
N GLY A 192 -6.48 -12.80 29.13
CA GLY A 192 -7.11 -11.47 29.12
C GLY A 192 -6.29 -10.39 28.42
N PRO A 193 -6.86 -9.17 28.28
CA PRO A 193 -6.24 -8.03 27.58
C PRO A 193 -4.93 -7.53 28.21
N SER A 194 -4.60 -7.94 29.44
CA SER A 194 -3.31 -7.63 30.09
C SER A 194 -2.10 -8.07 29.25
N VAL A 195 -2.27 -9.07 28.37
CA VAL A 195 -1.23 -9.52 27.44
C VAL A 195 -0.73 -8.39 26.51
N PHE A 196 -1.54 -7.38 26.24
CA PHE A 196 -1.14 -6.25 25.39
C PHE A 196 -0.11 -5.33 26.04
N PHE A 197 0.22 -5.53 27.31
CA PHE A 197 1.29 -4.82 28.01
C PHE A 197 2.52 -5.73 28.23
N ASP A 198 2.44 -6.97 27.80
CA ASP A 198 3.57 -7.90 27.89
C ASP A 198 4.59 -7.64 26.78
N THR A 199 5.77 -7.23 27.18
CA THR A 199 6.89 -6.96 26.27
C THR A 199 7.79 -8.16 26.05
N GLN A 200 7.59 -9.26 26.81
CA GLN A 200 8.44 -10.46 26.82
C GLN A 200 9.95 -10.18 26.93
N GLY A 201 10.32 -9.10 27.61
CA GLY A 201 11.70 -8.68 27.76
C GLY A 201 12.33 -8.07 26.51
N HIS A 202 11.55 -7.87 25.43
CA HIS A 202 12.04 -7.18 24.24
C HIS A 202 12.50 -5.77 24.59
N GLY A 203 13.56 -5.30 23.94
CA GLY A 203 14.16 -3.99 24.21
C GLY A 203 15.21 -4.00 25.31
N ALA A 204 15.35 -5.05 26.10
CA ALA A 204 16.44 -5.16 27.09
C ALA A 204 17.81 -5.12 26.39
N GLY A 205 18.69 -4.22 26.82
CA GLY A 205 20.02 -4.05 26.23
C GLY A 205 20.08 -3.36 24.87
N LEU A 206 18.93 -2.94 24.29
CA LEU A 206 18.91 -2.19 23.03
C LEU A 206 18.99 -0.69 23.24
N PRO A 207 19.63 0.07 22.32
CA PRO A 207 19.59 1.53 22.32
C PRO A 207 18.11 2.00 22.23
N GLY A 208 17.66 2.83 23.18
CA GLY A 208 16.27 3.27 23.27
C GLY A 208 15.33 2.33 24.00
N GLY A 209 15.80 1.21 24.53
CA GLY A 209 15.00 0.25 25.32
C GLY A 209 13.81 -0.30 24.53
N TYR A 210 12.70 -0.55 25.24
CA TYR A 210 11.48 -1.04 24.62
C TYR A 210 10.90 -0.10 23.57
N PHE A 211 11.03 1.22 23.75
CA PHE A 211 10.53 2.20 22.78
C PHE A 211 11.24 2.05 21.42
N GLY A 212 12.56 1.79 21.42
CA GLY A 212 13.31 1.50 20.20
C GLY A 212 12.79 0.23 19.49
N ALA A 213 12.58 -0.85 20.25
CA ALA A 213 12.01 -2.11 19.75
C ALA A 213 10.59 -1.91 19.19
N PHE A 214 9.75 -1.15 19.89
CA PHE A 214 8.39 -0.80 19.46
C PHE A 214 8.37 -0.01 18.14
N LEU A 215 9.29 0.94 17.96
CA LEU A 215 9.43 1.69 16.72
C LEU A 215 9.83 0.78 15.53
N VAL A 216 10.68 -0.24 15.77
CA VAL A 216 10.98 -1.27 14.76
C VAL A 216 9.72 -2.08 14.44
N ALA A 217 9.04 -2.56 15.46
CA ALA A 217 7.83 -3.38 15.35
C ALA A 217 6.68 -2.63 14.63
N SER A 218 6.62 -1.30 14.75
CA SER A 218 5.59 -0.48 14.12
C SER A 218 5.59 -0.56 12.57
N VAL A 219 6.67 -1.03 11.94
CA VAL A 219 6.73 -1.32 10.49
C VAL A 219 5.61 -2.26 10.07
N ALA A 220 5.25 -3.24 10.90
CA ALA A 220 4.14 -4.17 10.63
C ALA A 220 2.80 -3.43 10.47
N SER A 221 2.50 -2.47 11.34
CA SER A 221 1.26 -1.68 11.26
C SER A 221 1.31 -0.61 10.16
N LEU A 222 2.48 0.01 9.96
CA LEU A 222 2.70 1.03 8.92
C LEU A 222 2.51 0.46 7.51
N TYR A 223 2.85 -0.81 7.30
CA TYR A 223 2.68 -1.49 6.01
C TYR A 223 1.21 -1.72 5.66
N VAL A 224 0.35 -1.95 6.64
CA VAL A 224 -1.06 -2.26 6.36
C VAL A 224 -1.88 -1.00 6.09
N MET A 225 -1.64 0.10 6.82
CA MET A 225 -2.54 1.25 6.82
C MET A 225 -2.15 2.34 5.80
N TYR A 226 -1.84 1.99 4.55
CA TYR A 226 -1.66 2.94 3.44
C TYR A 226 -2.34 2.44 2.18
N GLY A 227 -2.39 3.25 1.12
CA GLY A 227 -3.00 2.88 -0.15
C GLY A 227 -4.52 3.14 -0.24
N PHE A 228 -5.13 3.70 0.80
CA PHE A 228 -6.54 4.09 0.80
C PHE A 228 -6.88 5.15 -0.28
N ASP A 229 -5.89 5.87 -0.78
CA ASP A 229 -6.01 6.84 -1.89
C ASP A 229 -6.30 6.16 -3.24
N THR A 230 -6.11 4.85 -3.36
CA THR A 230 -6.45 4.08 -4.57
C THR A 230 -7.92 4.23 -4.96
N ALA A 231 -8.82 4.36 -3.97
CA ALA A 231 -10.21 4.70 -4.23
C ALA A 231 -10.40 6.01 -5.01
N SER A 232 -9.49 6.97 -4.84
CA SER A 232 -9.48 8.24 -5.60
C SER A 232 -8.68 8.15 -6.89
N SER A 233 -7.68 7.29 -6.96
CA SER A 233 -6.90 7.07 -8.19
C SER A 233 -7.75 6.54 -9.33
N LEU A 234 -8.88 5.90 -9.03
CA LEU A 234 -9.92 5.48 -9.97
C LEU A 234 -11.03 6.53 -10.16
N GLY A 235 -10.83 7.77 -9.73
CA GLY A 235 -11.85 8.80 -9.74
C GLY A 235 -12.43 9.10 -11.13
N GLU A 236 -11.63 9.05 -12.18
CA GLU A 236 -12.08 9.27 -13.57
C GLU A 236 -13.00 8.13 -14.07
N GLU A 237 -12.83 6.92 -13.53
CA GLU A 237 -13.61 5.72 -13.84
C GLU A 237 -14.80 5.53 -12.89
N THR A 238 -14.93 6.36 -11.83
CA THR A 238 -15.94 6.24 -10.77
C THR A 238 -17.18 7.08 -11.05
N VAL A 239 -18.36 6.53 -10.76
CA VAL A 239 -19.64 7.25 -10.82
C VAL A 239 -19.75 8.19 -9.61
N GLU A 240 -20.13 9.46 -9.84
CA GLU A 240 -20.21 10.52 -8.80
C GLU A 240 -18.95 10.60 -7.91
N PRO A 241 -17.74 10.75 -8.49
CA PRO A 241 -16.50 10.51 -7.76
C PRO A 241 -16.28 11.48 -6.60
N ARG A 242 -16.74 12.73 -6.70
CA ARG A 242 -16.62 13.77 -5.64
C ARG A 242 -17.32 13.37 -4.32
N ARG A 243 -18.31 12.49 -4.39
CA ARG A 243 -19.05 11.95 -3.22
C ARG A 243 -18.65 10.52 -2.88
N THR A 244 -18.30 9.73 -3.89
CA THR A 244 -17.99 8.30 -3.74
C THR A 244 -16.58 8.09 -3.19
N ALA A 245 -15.56 8.74 -3.77
CA ALA A 245 -14.16 8.52 -3.38
C ALA A 245 -13.86 8.91 -1.91
N PRO A 246 -14.31 10.08 -1.38
CA PRO A 246 -14.08 10.39 0.04
C PRO A 246 -14.66 9.35 0.99
N LYS A 247 -15.89 8.88 0.72
CA LYS A 247 -16.54 7.85 1.55
C LYS A 247 -15.84 6.49 1.44
N ALA A 248 -15.32 6.16 0.27
CA ALA A 248 -14.56 4.94 0.04
C ALA A 248 -13.24 4.96 0.83
N ILE A 249 -12.48 6.06 0.79
CA ILE A 249 -11.27 6.26 1.60
C ILE A 249 -11.55 6.05 3.08
N LEU A 250 -12.57 6.75 3.64
CA LEU A 250 -12.91 6.64 5.05
C LEU A 250 -13.28 5.21 5.45
N ARG A 251 -14.15 4.58 4.66
CA ARG A 251 -14.63 3.22 4.96
C ARG A 251 -13.51 2.20 4.87
N ALA A 252 -12.59 2.35 3.90
CA ALA A 252 -11.47 1.44 3.73
C ALA A 252 -10.55 1.46 4.96
N ILE A 253 -10.12 2.64 5.40
CA ILE A 253 -9.23 2.75 6.57
C ILE A 253 -9.91 2.33 7.88
N LEU A 254 -11.22 2.65 8.07
CA LEU A 254 -11.98 2.23 9.23
C LEU A 254 -12.17 0.71 9.27
N ALA A 255 -12.56 0.09 8.14
CA ALA A 255 -12.70 -1.35 8.06
C ALA A 255 -11.36 -2.06 8.38
N SER A 256 -10.27 -1.56 7.82
CA SER A 256 -8.93 -2.11 8.07
C SER A 256 -8.53 -1.99 9.54
N PHE A 257 -8.79 -0.84 10.17
CA PHE A 257 -8.50 -0.64 11.59
C PHE A 257 -9.28 -1.59 12.47
N VAL A 258 -10.60 -1.66 12.29
CA VAL A 258 -11.49 -2.45 13.17
C VAL A 258 -11.25 -3.95 12.95
N ILE A 259 -11.30 -4.41 11.72
CA ILE A 259 -11.20 -5.85 11.41
C ILE A 259 -9.77 -6.35 11.65
N GLY A 260 -8.77 -5.65 11.12
CA GLY A 260 -7.36 -6.02 11.29
C GLY A 260 -6.92 -5.96 12.75
N GLY A 261 -7.32 -4.90 13.48
CA GLY A 261 -7.06 -4.79 14.91
C GLY A 261 -7.71 -5.90 15.73
N SER A 262 -8.95 -6.30 15.38
CA SER A 262 -9.62 -7.42 16.02
C SER A 262 -8.89 -8.75 15.78
N ILE A 263 -8.46 -9.02 14.54
CA ILE A 263 -7.66 -10.22 14.22
C ILE A 263 -6.39 -10.25 15.07
N LEU A 264 -5.63 -9.16 15.06
CA LEU A 264 -4.35 -9.07 15.80
C LEU A 264 -4.55 -9.23 17.31
N ALA A 265 -5.54 -8.54 17.88
CA ALA A 265 -5.82 -8.60 19.31
C ALA A 265 -6.25 -10.02 19.74
N PHE A 266 -7.24 -10.58 19.04
CA PHE A 266 -7.72 -11.92 19.38
C PHE A 266 -6.71 -13.01 19.07
N ALA A 267 -5.87 -12.86 18.04
CA ALA A 267 -4.78 -13.80 17.76
C ALA A 267 -3.78 -13.84 18.90
N VAL A 268 -3.33 -12.70 19.42
CA VAL A 268 -2.42 -12.63 20.57
C VAL A 268 -3.07 -13.23 21.82
N MET A 269 -4.36 -12.94 22.07
CA MET A 269 -5.10 -13.48 23.21
C MET A 269 -5.37 -15.00 23.09
N ALA A 270 -5.55 -15.51 21.87
CA ALA A 270 -5.82 -16.93 21.58
C ALA A 270 -4.56 -17.78 21.46
N THR A 271 -3.38 -17.17 21.31
CA THR A 271 -2.10 -17.87 21.12
C THR A 271 -1.86 -18.85 22.27
N PRO A 272 -1.62 -20.17 22.00
CA PRO A 272 -1.38 -21.14 23.05
C PRO A 272 -0.13 -20.86 23.89
N ASP A 273 0.97 -20.55 23.23
CA ASP A 273 2.26 -20.24 23.84
C ASP A 273 2.83 -18.95 23.23
N LEU A 274 2.98 -17.92 24.07
CA LEU A 274 3.54 -16.64 23.66
C LEU A 274 5.07 -16.69 23.46
N SER A 275 5.73 -17.68 24.04
CA SER A 275 7.19 -17.86 23.92
C SER A 275 7.60 -18.68 22.69
N ASP A 276 6.64 -19.14 21.88
CA ASP A 276 6.91 -19.88 20.65
C ASP A 276 7.77 -19.06 19.68
N PRO A 277 9.02 -19.49 19.40
CA PRO A 277 9.92 -18.74 18.51
C PRO A 277 9.39 -18.56 17.09
N LEU A 278 8.45 -19.40 16.66
CA LEU A 278 7.83 -19.32 15.33
C LEU A 278 6.97 -18.06 15.16
N LEU A 279 6.47 -17.46 16.24
CA LEU A 279 5.68 -16.23 16.16
C LEU A 279 6.49 -15.04 15.63
N GLY A 280 7.79 -15.02 15.92
CA GLY A 280 8.73 -14.00 15.41
C GLY A 280 9.44 -14.38 14.11
N LYS A 281 9.00 -15.43 13.40
CA LYS A 281 9.63 -15.89 12.15
C LYS A 281 8.63 -15.95 11.01
N PRO A 282 9.09 -15.72 9.76
CA PRO A 282 8.21 -15.78 8.57
C PRO A 282 7.53 -17.15 8.41
N GLU A 283 8.23 -18.24 8.77
CA GLU A 283 7.73 -19.61 8.66
C GLU A 283 6.60 -19.93 9.64
N GLY A 284 6.45 -19.17 10.70
CA GLY A 284 5.40 -19.32 11.71
C GLY A 284 4.37 -18.20 11.62
N SER A 285 4.71 -17.05 12.18
CA SER A 285 3.91 -15.84 12.13
C SER A 285 2.45 -16.05 12.59
N LEU A 286 1.53 -15.25 12.08
CA LEU A 286 0.09 -15.34 12.36
C LEU A 286 -0.53 -16.65 11.80
N GLN A 287 0.04 -17.22 10.72
CA GLN A 287 -0.40 -18.47 10.13
C GLN A 287 -0.34 -19.61 11.13
N SER A 288 0.72 -19.69 11.94
CA SER A 288 0.86 -20.75 12.95
C SER A 288 -0.20 -20.65 14.07
N ILE A 289 -0.66 -19.43 14.39
CA ILE A 289 -1.75 -19.25 15.34
C ILE A 289 -3.06 -19.77 14.75
N VAL A 290 -3.35 -19.41 13.51
CA VAL A 290 -4.55 -19.86 12.79
C VAL A 290 -4.56 -21.38 12.67
N GLU A 291 -3.46 -22.01 12.28
CA GLU A 291 -3.32 -23.46 12.16
C GLU A 291 -3.55 -24.18 13.49
N LYS A 292 -3.04 -23.62 14.60
CA LYS A 292 -3.20 -24.21 15.94
C LYS A 292 -4.59 -24.02 16.55
N VAL A 293 -5.28 -22.93 16.18
CA VAL A 293 -6.62 -22.58 16.70
C VAL A 293 -7.71 -23.15 15.81
N MET A 294 -7.51 -23.12 14.49
CA MET A 294 -8.45 -23.54 13.48
C MET A 294 -8.00 -24.86 12.85
N TRP A 295 -8.22 -25.96 13.56
CA TRP A 295 -7.80 -27.30 13.13
C TRP A 295 -8.55 -27.80 11.88
N GLY A 296 -7.88 -28.66 11.09
CA GLY A 296 -8.45 -29.40 9.97
C GLY A 296 -8.87 -28.54 8.78
N PRO A 297 -9.99 -28.87 8.10
CA PRO A 297 -10.42 -28.22 6.84
C PRO A 297 -10.64 -26.70 6.97
N LEU A 298 -11.01 -26.23 8.17
CA LEU A 298 -11.28 -24.82 8.41
C LEU A 298 -10.03 -23.95 8.26
N GLY A 299 -8.90 -24.39 8.81
CA GLY A 299 -7.62 -23.71 8.64
C GLY A 299 -7.21 -23.61 7.17
N THR A 300 -7.40 -24.71 6.41
CA THR A 300 -7.13 -24.73 4.96
C THR A 300 -8.00 -23.73 4.19
N ILE A 301 -9.30 -23.63 4.51
CA ILE A 301 -10.21 -22.66 3.89
C ILE A 301 -9.70 -21.23 4.13
N PHE A 302 -9.29 -20.89 5.34
CA PHE A 302 -8.77 -19.56 5.65
C PHE A 302 -7.43 -19.27 4.95
N LEU A 303 -6.54 -20.25 4.83
CA LEU A 303 -5.32 -20.08 4.03
C LEU A 303 -5.65 -19.81 2.55
N ILE A 304 -6.65 -20.46 1.99
CA ILE A 304 -7.15 -20.16 0.62
C ILE A 304 -7.66 -18.72 0.55
N CYS A 305 -8.43 -18.25 1.54
CA CYS A 305 -8.90 -16.87 1.58
C CYS A 305 -7.73 -15.86 1.66
N ILE A 306 -6.66 -16.17 2.38
CA ILE A 306 -5.45 -15.35 2.42
C ILE A 306 -4.78 -15.29 1.04
N VAL A 307 -4.69 -16.43 0.33
CA VAL A 307 -4.15 -16.45 -1.05
C VAL A 307 -5.01 -15.59 -1.98
N VAL A 308 -6.34 -15.67 -1.88
CA VAL A 308 -7.26 -14.79 -2.63
C VAL A 308 -6.99 -13.33 -2.31
N ALA A 309 -6.81 -12.97 -1.01
CA ALA A 309 -6.48 -11.62 -0.60
C ALA A 309 -5.15 -11.13 -1.23
N VAL A 310 -4.11 -11.96 -1.26
CA VAL A 310 -2.83 -11.65 -1.92
C VAL A 310 -3.02 -11.38 -3.42
N ILE A 311 -3.84 -12.20 -4.10
CA ILE A 311 -4.13 -12.03 -5.53
C ILE A 311 -4.82 -10.69 -5.79
N VAL A 312 -5.88 -10.36 -5.05
CA VAL A 312 -6.61 -9.11 -5.27
C VAL A 312 -5.84 -7.88 -4.80
N CYS A 313 -5.04 -7.99 -3.74
CA CYS A 313 -4.11 -6.94 -3.32
C CYS A 313 -3.10 -6.63 -4.45
N SER A 314 -2.46 -7.66 -5.00
CA SER A 314 -1.54 -7.51 -6.13
C SER A 314 -2.22 -6.87 -7.35
N LEU A 315 -3.48 -7.26 -7.62
CA LEU A 315 -4.26 -6.66 -8.71
C LEU A 315 -4.53 -5.17 -8.45
N ALA A 316 -4.92 -4.79 -7.24
CA ALA A 316 -5.19 -3.39 -6.87
C ALA A 316 -3.94 -2.52 -6.92
N VAL A 317 -2.81 -3.01 -6.38
CA VAL A 317 -1.51 -2.31 -6.41
C VAL A 317 -1.05 -2.11 -7.85
N HIS A 318 -1.13 -3.15 -8.68
CA HIS A 318 -0.79 -3.07 -10.10
C HIS A 318 -1.68 -2.06 -10.82
N THR A 319 -3.00 -2.11 -10.59
CA THR A 319 -3.97 -1.17 -11.15
C THR A 319 -3.65 0.28 -10.79
N ALA A 320 -3.36 0.57 -9.52
CA ALA A 320 -3.01 1.92 -9.05
C ALA A 320 -1.73 2.43 -9.74
N ALA A 321 -0.70 1.59 -9.86
CA ALA A 321 0.53 1.93 -10.56
C ALA A 321 0.29 2.25 -12.05
N ILE A 322 -0.58 1.47 -12.72
CA ILE A 322 -0.97 1.70 -14.13
C ILE A 322 -1.64 3.07 -14.28
N ARG A 323 -2.62 3.43 -13.42
CA ARG A 323 -3.34 4.71 -13.48
C ARG A 323 -2.41 5.89 -13.19
N LEU A 324 -1.50 5.71 -12.25
CA LEU A 324 -0.49 6.73 -11.95
C LEU A 324 0.48 6.93 -13.14
N THR A 325 0.95 5.84 -13.74
CA THR A 325 1.80 5.89 -14.95
C THR A 325 1.07 6.59 -16.08
N PHE A 326 -0.19 6.25 -16.33
CA PHE A 326 -1.03 6.90 -17.33
C PHE A 326 -1.19 8.40 -17.06
N ALA A 327 -1.48 8.78 -15.81
CA ALA A 327 -1.65 10.18 -15.44
C ALA A 327 -0.36 11.01 -15.65
N MET A 328 0.79 10.49 -15.25
CA MET A 328 2.08 11.13 -15.48
C MET A 328 2.46 11.16 -16.97
N ALA A 329 2.20 10.08 -17.70
CA ALA A 329 2.48 9.99 -19.13
C ALA A 329 1.61 10.95 -19.95
N ARG A 330 0.33 11.12 -19.59
CA ARG A 330 -0.60 12.09 -20.18
C ARG A 330 -0.09 13.52 -20.08
N ASP A 331 0.60 13.86 -19.00
CA ASP A 331 1.27 15.14 -18.81
C ASP A 331 2.68 15.19 -19.41
N ASN A 332 3.06 14.18 -20.19
CA ASN A 332 4.41 14.04 -20.75
C ASN A 332 5.52 14.10 -19.69
N ALA A 333 5.21 13.64 -18.48
CA ALA A 333 6.08 13.67 -17.31
C ALA A 333 6.95 12.40 -17.15
N LEU A 334 6.87 11.46 -18.08
CA LEU A 334 7.66 10.22 -18.11
C LEU A 334 8.36 10.05 -19.46
N PRO A 335 9.48 9.30 -19.51
CA PRO A 335 10.04 8.82 -20.76
C PRO A 335 8.99 8.05 -21.57
N PHE A 336 8.98 8.25 -22.89
CA PHE A 336 7.99 7.62 -23.79
C PHE A 336 6.53 7.95 -23.48
N GLY A 337 6.25 9.17 -22.96
CA GLY A 337 4.92 9.60 -22.51
C GLY A 337 3.80 9.30 -23.51
N GLU A 338 3.97 9.60 -24.81
CA GLU A 338 2.97 9.32 -25.85
C GLU A 338 2.59 7.84 -25.96
N LYS A 339 3.57 6.90 -25.79
CA LYS A 339 3.30 5.47 -25.83
C LYS A 339 2.59 5.01 -24.57
N LEU A 340 3.07 5.48 -23.40
CA LEU A 340 2.51 5.13 -22.09
C LEU A 340 1.12 5.73 -21.87
N ALA A 341 0.79 6.85 -22.50
CA ALA A 341 -0.53 7.48 -22.41
C ALA A 341 -1.55 6.84 -23.37
N ARG A 342 -1.16 5.90 -24.23
CA ARG A 342 -2.11 5.26 -25.15
C ARG A 342 -3.10 4.37 -24.43
N VAL A 343 -4.37 4.60 -24.74
CA VAL A 343 -5.49 3.76 -24.28
C VAL A 343 -5.90 2.82 -25.40
N HIS A 344 -6.09 1.56 -25.12
CA HIS A 344 -6.49 0.57 -26.12
C HIS A 344 -7.94 0.82 -26.56
N PRO A 345 -8.23 0.90 -27.90
CA PRO A 345 -9.55 1.36 -28.38
C PRO A 345 -10.75 0.52 -27.93
N LYS A 346 -10.56 -0.81 -27.80
CA LYS A 346 -11.65 -1.72 -27.43
C LYS A 346 -11.83 -1.86 -25.92
N THR A 347 -10.72 -1.98 -25.17
CA THR A 347 -10.76 -2.24 -23.72
C THR A 347 -10.74 -0.99 -22.88
N GLN A 348 -10.47 0.18 -23.49
CA GLN A 348 -10.30 1.48 -22.84
C GLN A 348 -9.35 1.41 -21.63
N ALA A 349 -8.33 0.54 -21.74
CA ALA A 349 -7.32 0.32 -20.70
C ALA A 349 -5.93 0.73 -21.19
N PRO A 350 -5.06 1.26 -20.33
CA PRO A 350 -3.66 1.56 -20.62
C PRO A 350 -2.78 0.29 -20.55
N VAL A 351 -2.78 -0.49 -21.65
CA VAL A 351 -2.11 -1.81 -21.72
C VAL A 351 -0.58 -1.69 -21.64
N ILE A 352 0.02 -0.68 -22.30
CA ILE A 352 1.48 -0.51 -22.31
C ILE A 352 2.03 -0.25 -20.89
N PRO A 353 1.44 0.63 -20.07
CA PRO A 353 1.81 0.75 -18.67
C PRO A 353 1.69 -0.56 -17.88
N ALA A 354 0.63 -1.34 -18.11
CA ALA A 354 0.44 -2.61 -17.40
C ALA A 354 1.62 -3.58 -17.64
N ILE A 355 2.03 -3.73 -18.90
CA ILE A 355 3.16 -4.58 -19.26
C ILE A 355 4.48 -4.02 -18.71
N ALA A 356 4.72 -2.71 -18.85
CA ALA A 356 5.96 -2.09 -18.38
C ALA A 356 6.15 -2.25 -16.88
N ILE A 357 5.09 -1.99 -16.08
CA ILE A 357 5.11 -2.15 -14.62
C ILE A 357 5.32 -3.61 -14.25
N GLY A 358 4.60 -4.54 -14.90
CA GLY A 358 4.75 -5.96 -14.64
C GLY A 358 6.17 -6.46 -14.89
N VAL A 359 6.80 -6.06 -16.00
CA VAL A 359 8.19 -6.42 -16.31
C VAL A 359 9.16 -5.86 -15.28
N ILE A 360 9.02 -4.57 -14.89
CA ILE A 360 9.91 -3.95 -13.90
C ILE A 360 9.74 -4.64 -12.54
N ALA A 361 8.50 -4.94 -12.12
CA ALA A 361 8.24 -5.64 -10.87
C ALA A 361 8.84 -7.05 -10.85
N ALA A 362 8.74 -7.80 -11.94
CA ALA A 362 9.37 -9.11 -12.07
C ALA A 362 10.91 -9.03 -12.02
N LEU A 363 11.51 -8.03 -12.66
CA LEU A 363 12.96 -7.80 -12.59
C LEU A 363 13.42 -7.47 -11.17
N ILE A 364 12.63 -6.69 -10.40
CA ILE A 364 12.92 -6.41 -8.99
C ILE A 364 12.94 -7.71 -8.17
N LEU A 365 12.04 -8.64 -8.43
CA LEU A 365 12.05 -9.95 -7.76
C LEU A 365 13.36 -10.71 -8.01
N VAL A 366 13.86 -10.70 -9.25
CA VAL A 366 15.10 -11.41 -9.62
C VAL A 366 16.33 -10.77 -8.95
N ILE A 367 16.41 -9.44 -8.89
CA ILE A 367 17.53 -8.72 -8.25
C ILE A 367 17.67 -9.13 -6.77
N ASN A 368 16.55 -9.46 -6.12
CA ASN A 368 16.55 -9.78 -4.69
C ASN A 368 16.85 -11.26 -4.36
N LEU A 369 17.21 -12.10 -5.33
CA LEU A 369 17.45 -13.56 -5.16
C LEU A 369 18.49 -13.88 -4.08
N GLY A 370 19.49 -13.03 -3.87
CA GLY A 370 20.58 -13.24 -2.90
C GLY A 370 20.35 -12.62 -1.51
N GLN A 371 19.19 -12.03 -1.23
CA GLN A 371 18.95 -11.28 0.00
C GLN A 371 18.04 -12.05 0.99
N PRO A 372 18.54 -12.53 2.14
CA PRO A 372 17.73 -13.31 3.11
C PRO A 372 16.53 -12.55 3.71
N LYS A 373 16.62 -11.20 3.80
CA LYS A 373 15.57 -10.33 4.35
C LYS A 373 14.87 -9.48 3.27
N VAL A 374 14.84 -9.98 2.05
CA VAL A 374 14.32 -9.26 0.87
C VAL A 374 12.96 -8.64 1.11
N PHE A 375 12.00 -9.40 1.65
CA PHE A 375 10.64 -8.92 1.85
C PHE A 375 10.60 -7.70 2.79
N THR A 376 11.27 -7.77 3.94
CA THR A 376 11.28 -6.67 4.92
C THR A 376 11.94 -5.41 4.35
N VAL A 377 13.05 -5.58 3.60
CA VAL A 377 13.77 -4.47 2.97
C VAL A 377 12.91 -3.80 1.89
N LEU A 378 12.34 -4.59 0.98
CA LEU A 378 11.43 -4.08 -0.07
C LEU A 378 10.24 -3.34 0.51
N THR A 379 9.59 -3.95 1.50
CA THR A 379 8.45 -3.37 2.19
C THR A 379 8.79 -2.02 2.83
N SER A 380 9.92 -1.97 3.54
CA SER A 380 10.36 -0.74 4.21
C SER A 380 10.65 0.39 3.22
N ILE A 381 11.35 0.10 2.11
CA ILE A 381 11.64 1.11 1.06
C ILE A 381 10.35 1.62 0.42
N ALA A 382 9.41 0.73 0.09
CA ALA A 382 8.14 1.12 -0.51
C ALA A 382 7.33 2.03 0.43
N ILE A 383 7.23 1.67 1.71
CA ILE A 383 6.49 2.47 2.70
C ILE A 383 7.11 3.87 2.84
N ILE A 384 8.44 3.98 2.94
CA ILE A 384 9.11 5.28 3.06
C ILE A 384 8.76 6.18 1.87
N MET A 385 8.84 5.64 0.66
CA MET A 385 8.52 6.40 -0.56
C MET A 385 7.07 6.86 -0.60
N ILE A 386 6.11 6.02 -0.15
CA ILE A 386 4.70 6.38 -0.04
C ILE A 386 4.50 7.49 0.99
N TYR A 387 5.10 7.39 2.17
CA TYR A 387 5.01 8.44 3.19
C TYR A 387 5.59 9.78 2.70
N LEU A 388 6.71 9.74 1.97
CA LEU A 388 7.28 10.94 1.34
C LEU A 388 6.35 11.52 0.26
N ALA A 389 5.74 10.66 -0.57
CA ALA A 389 4.77 11.09 -1.56
C ALA A 389 3.52 11.73 -0.92
N TYR A 390 3.01 11.14 0.18
CA TYR A 390 1.90 11.71 0.95
C TYR A 390 2.26 13.03 1.62
N LEU A 391 3.50 13.18 2.11
CA LEU A 391 4.00 14.45 2.63
C LEU A 391 4.06 15.55 1.57
N MET A 392 4.39 15.19 0.32
CA MET A 392 4.38 16.12 -0.81
C MET A 392 2.96 16.57 -1.22
N VAL A 393 1.92 15.95 -0.66
CA VAL A 393 0.53 16.40 -0.78
C VAL A 393 0.10 17.16 0.47
N THR A 394 0.28 16.55 1.66
CA THR A 394 -0.21 17.14 2.93
C THR A 394 0.54 18.40 3.32
N GLY A 395 1.83 18.52 3.01
CA GLY A 395 2.64 19.71 3.26
C GLY A 395 2.18 20.93 2.47
N PRO A 396 2.10 20.89 1.14
CA PRO A 396 1.51 21.97 0.34
C PRO A 396 0.06 22.27 0.71
N LEU A 397 -0.75 21.27 1.05
CA LEU A 397 -2.12 21.48 1.54
C LEU A 397 -2.12 22.32 2.83
N LEU A 398 -1.23 22.01 3.78
CA LEU A 398 -1.06 22.77 5.00
C LEU A 398 -0.68 24.22 4.70
N LYS A 399 0.25 24.45 3.78
CA LYS A 399 0.61 25.81 3.33
C LYS A 399 -0.60 26.57 2.79
N LYS A 400 -1.42 25.93 1.92
CA LYS A 400 -2.65 26.53 1.41
C LYS A 400 -3.66 26.88 2.50
N ARG A 401 -3.80 26.03 3.54
CA ARG A 401 -4.67 26.32 4.70
C ARG A 401 -4.17 27.50 5.52
N LEU A 402 -2.86 27.56 5.81
CA LEU A 402 -2.26 28.68 6.54
C LEU A 402 -2.41 29.99 5.78
N GLN A 403 -2.48 29.97 4.46
CA GLN A 403 -2.74 31.12 3.59
C GLN A 403 -4.22 31.45 3.44
N GLY A 404 -5.14 30.71 4.07
CA GLY A 404 -6.59 30.89 3.94
C GLY A 404 -7.15 30.49 2.55
N GLN A 405 -6.38 29.78 1.72
CA GLN A 405 -6.75 29.37 0.36
C GLN A 405 -7.41 27.99 0.30
N TRP A 406 -7.54 27.28 1.43
CA TRP A 406 -8.17 25.97 1.52
C TRP A 406 -9.06 25.86 2.78
N PRO A 407 -10.25 25.25 2.70
CA PRO A 407 -10.90 24.68 1.49
C PRO A 407 -11.48 25.78 0.58
N PRO A 408 -11.52 25.55 -0.75
CA PRO A 408 -12.14 26.47 -1.69
C PRO A 408 -13.66 26.54 -1.53
N ALA A 409 -14.28 27.64 -1.95
CA ALA A 409 -15.70 27.92 -1.70
C ALA A 409 -16.63 26.84 -2.30
N ASP A 410 -16.34 26.34 -3.50
CA ASP A 410 -17.17 25.35 -4.21
C ASP A 410 -17.30 24.01 -3.49
N LEU A 411 -16.35 23.64 -2.63
CA LEU A 411 -16.50 22.46 -1.77
C LEU A 411 -17.59 22.65 -0.73
N LYS A 412 -17.67 23.81 -0.13
CA LYS A 412 -18.67 24.15 0.91
C LYS A 412 -20.06 24.32 0.29
N GLU A 413 -20.14 25.12 -0.77
CA GLU A 413 -21.39 25.43 -1.48
C GLU A 413 -21.99 24.18 -2.15
N GLY A 414 -21.16 23.29 -2.67
CA GLY A 414 -21.61 22.02 -3.26
C GLY A 414 -21.97 20.92 -2.27
N GLY A 415 -21.87 21.15 -0.95
CA GLY A 415 -22.17 20.16 0.10
C GLY A 415 -21.23 18.93 0.04
N TYR A 416 -19.99 19.15 -0.40
CA TYR A 416 -18.96 18.12 -0.42
C TYR A 416 -18.22 18.03 0.92
N PHE A 417 -17.44 16.95 1.09
CA PHE A 417 -16.72 16.73 2.34
C PHE A 417 -15.69 17.82 2.61
N THR A 418 -15.75 18.41 3.80
CA THR A 418 -14.76 19.34 4.37
C THR A 418 -14.61 19.10 5.85
N MET A 419 -13.38 19.25 6.38
CA MET A 419 -13.10 19.14 7.82
C MET A 419 -13.48 20.41 8.61
N GLY A 420 -13.88 21.49 7.95
CA GLY A 420 -14.25 22.75 8.60
C GLY A 420 -13.14 23.28 9.52
N LYS A 421 -13.50 23.62 10.77
CA LYS A 421 -12.56 24.12 11.79
C LYS A 421 -11.45 23.11 12.18
N TRP A 422 -11.68 21.82 11.99
CA TRP A 422 -10.72 20.76 12.29
C TRP A 422 -9.66 20.58 11.19
N GLY A 423 -9.85 21.19 10.02
CA GLY A 423 -8.94 21.02 8.90
C GLY A 423 -7.49 21.39 9.19
N LEU A 424 -7.27 22.51 9.88
CA LEU A 424 -5.91 22.96 10.20
C LEU A 424 -5.21 22.05 11.21
N PRO A 425 -5.77 21.77 12.41
CA PRO A 425 -5.10 20.89 13.38
C PRO A 425 -4.89 19.46 12.85
N VAL A 426 -5.85 18.91 12.13
CA VAL A 426 -5.70 17.57 11.51
C VAL A 426 -4.59 17.55 10.46
N ASN A 427 -4.50 18.60 9.62
CA ASN A 427 -3.44 18.66 8.61
C ASN A 427 -2.04 18.88 9.23
N ILE A 428 -1.92 19.66 10.31
CA ILE A 428 -0.66 19.79 11.08
C ILE A 428 -0.25 18.41 11.61
N PHE A 429 -1.18 17.70 12.26
CA PHE A 429 -0.93 16.36 12.77
C PHE A 429 -0.53 15.39 11.67
N ALA A 430 -1.20 15.41 10.51
CA ALA A 430 -0.85 14.57 9.36
C ALA A 430 0.58 14.81 8.85
N VAL A 431 1.03 16.08 8.82
CA VAL A 431 2.40 16.41 8.40
C VAL A 431 3.42 15.96 9.45
N VAL A 432 3.19 16.26 10.73
CA VAL A 432 4.08 15.84 11.84
C VAL A 432 4.18 14.30 11.87
N TRP A 433 3.06 13.60 11.76
CA TRP A 433 3.00 12.16 11.67
C TRP A 433 3.82 11.62 10.50
N GLY A 434 3.58 12.15 9.30
CA GLY A 434 4.29 11.74 8.08
C GLY A 434 5.80 11.90 8.18
N VAL A 435 6.27 13.06 8.69
CA VAL A 435 7.70 13.32 8.92
C VAL A 435 8.27 12.35 9.96
N SER A 436 7.59 12.17 11.09
CA SER A 436 8.05 11.28 12.16
C SER A 436 8.18 9.84 11.70
N MET A 437 7.21 9.35 10.92
CA MET A 437 7.24 7.97 10.42
C MET A 437 8.22 7.79 9.26
N ALA A 438 8.41 8.78 8.39
CA ALA A 438 9.44 8.74 7.38
C ALA A 438 10.85 8.65 8.01
N ILE A 439 11.11 9.42 9.07
CA ILE A 439 12.36 9.34 9.85
C ILE A 439 12.47 7.97 10.52
N ASN A 440 11.40 7.50 11.18
CA ASN A 440 11.40 6.20 11.86
C ASN A 440 11.73 5.05 10.91
N LEU A 441 11.09 5.02 9.75
CA LEU A 441 11.29 3.98 8.75
C LEU A 441 12.68 4.05 8.10
N ALA A 442 13.17 5.26 7.82
CA ALA A 442 14.48 5.45 7.22
C ALA A 442 15.66 5.27 8.21
N TRP A 443 15.37 5.21 9.52
CA TRP A 443 16.43 5.10 10.53
C TRP A 443 17.26 3.84 10.35
N PRO A 444 18.61 3.96 10.29
CA PRO A 444 19.49 2.82 10.05
C PRO A 444 19.37 1.80 11.18
N ARG A 445 18.93 0.58 10.85
CA ARG A 445 18.72 -0.51 11.84
C ARG A 445 19.14 -1.84 11.26
N VAL A 446 20.04 -2.52 11.95
CA VAL A 446 20.49 -3.87 11.58
C VAL A 446 19.32 -4.87 11.61
N ALA A 447 18.37 -4.70 12.53
CA ALA A 447 17.20 -5.56 12.67
C ALA A 447 16.30 -5.59 11.41
N ILE A 448 16.24 -4.48 10.65
CA ILE A 448 15.44 -4.36 9.43
C ILE A 448 16.30 -4.60 8.19
N TYR A 449 17.45 -3.94 8.09
CA TYR A 449 18.25 -3.87 6.86
C TYR A 449 19.42 -4.85 6.81
N GLY A 450 19.82 -5.44 7.94
CA GLY A 450 20.97 -6.34 8.03
C GLY A 450 22.29 -5.65 8.41
N GLU A 451 23.33 -6.45 8.65
CA GLU A 451 24.62 -5.97 9.21
C GLU A 451 25.50 -5.13 8.27
N PRO A 452 25.69 -5.45 6.97
CA PRO A 452 26.54 -4.63 6.10
C PRO A 452 26.08 -3.18 6.07
N TRP A 453 27.02 -2.24 6.19
CA TRP A 453 26.70 -0.79 6.27
C TRP A 453 25.82 -0.30 5.11
N TYR A 454 26.06 -0.82 3.90
CA TYR A 454 25.26 -0.48 2.71
C TYR A 454 23.82 -1.00 2.79
N ASN A 455 23.59 -2.08 3.53
CA ASN A 455 22.23 -2.55 3.83
C ASN A 455 21.61 -1.70 4.95
N THR A 456 22.34 -1.47 6.04
CA THR A 456 21.87 -0.66 7.17
C THR A 456 21.45 0.74 6.74
N TRP A 457 22.20 1.37 5.82
CA TRP A 457 21.90 2.65 5.21
C TRP A 457 21.08 2.53 3.90
N GLY A 458 20.63 1.34 3.57
CA GLY A 458 19.98 1.01 2.31
C GLY A 458 18.80 1.92 1.98
N ALA A 459 17.97 2.26 2.96
CA ALA A 459 16.83 3.16 2.75
C ALA A 459 17.26 4.51 2.16
N PHE A 460 18.28 5.15 2.72
CA PHE A 460 18.80 6.43 2.21
C PHE A 460 19.48 6.28 0.85
N ILE A 461 20.26 5.21 0.67
CA ILE A 461 20.97 4.94 -0.59
C ILE A 461 19.97 4.71 -1.72
N TYR A 462 19.03 3.80 -1.55
CA TYR A 462 18.06 3.45 -2.59
C TYR A 462 17.12 4.61 -2.91
N ILE A 463 16.56 5.28 -1.89
CA ILE A 463 15.70 6.46 -2.11
C ILE A 463 16.49 7.61 -2.73
N GLY A 464 17.74 7.81 -2.29
CA GLY A 464 18.62 8.80 -2.88
C GLY A 464 18.94 8.54 -4.36
N ILE A 465 19.17 7.28 -4.73
CA ILE A 465 19.37 6.88 -6.14
C ILE A 465 18.08 7.08 -6.93
N ILE A 466 16.93 6.64 -6.41
CA ILE A 466 15.63 6.75 -7.08
C ILE A 466 15.26 8.22 -7.30
N LEU A 467 15.30 9.03 -6.25
CA LEU A 467 15.01 10.47 -6.36
C LEU A 467 16.06 11.20 -7.17
N GLY A 468 17.35 10.93 -6.94
CA GLY A 468 18.43 11.61 -7.61
C GLY A 468 18.44 11.35 -9.11
N SER A 469 18.31 10.09 -9.54
CA SER A 469 18.21 9.72 -10.96
C SER A 469 16.94 10.31 -11.61
N GLY A 470 15.84 10.27 -10.90
CA GLY A 470 14.60 10.85 -11.38
C GLY A 470 14.68 12.38 -11.53
N LEU A 471 15.18 13.10 -10.51
CA LEU A 471 15.35 14.55 -10.56
C LEU A 471 16.38 14.97 -11.61
N LEU A 472 17.43 14.18 -11.82
CA LEU A 472 18.40 14.40 -12.90
C LEU A 472 17.71 14.32 -14.26
N TRP A 473 16.93 13.26 -14.51
CA TRP A 473 16.14 13.16 -15.74
C TRP A 473 15.15 14.32 -15.90
N TYR A 474 14.43 14.65 -14.82
CA TYR A 474 13.51 15.78 -14.80
C TYR A 474 14.21 17.10 -15.14
N GLY A 475 15.36 17.37 -14.54
CA GLY A 475 16.13 18.60 -14.77
C GLY A 475 16.67 18.72 -16.20
N ILE A 476 17.12 17.61 -16.80
CA ILE A 476 17.76 17.61 -18.14
C ILE A 476 16.68 17.59 -19.24
N LYS A 477 15.67 16.75 -19.12
CA LYS A 477 14.68 16.51 -20.18
C LYS A 477 13.25 16.84 -19.75
N GLY A 478 12.82 16.37 -18.59
CA GLY A 478 11.41 16.41 -18.17
C GLY A 478 10.82 17.80 -18.13
N ARG A 479 11.50 18.76 -17.50
CA ARG A 479 10.99 20.14 -17.33
C ARG A 479 10.65 20.87 -18.64
N HIS A 480 11.31 20.50 -19.74
CA HIS A 480 11.12 21.13 -21.06
C HIS A 480 9.97 20.51 -21.85
N HIS A 481 9.54 19.30 -21.50
CA HIS A 481 8.49 18.56 -22.19
C HIS A 481 7.18 18.48 -21.42
N LEU A 482 7.16 18.96 -20.15
CA LEU A 482 5.98 18.91 -19.31
C LEU A 482 4.82 19.74 -19.88
N GLY A 483 3.71 19.07 -20.12
CA GLY A 483 2.45 19.64 -20.57
C GLY A 483 1.52 18.52 -21.03
N THR A 484 0.21 18.76 -20.93
CA THR A 484 -0.78 17.78 -21.38
C THR A 484 -0.58 17.48 -22.86
N LEU A 485 -0.43 16.20 -23.22
CA LEU A 485 -0.32 15.77 -24.62
C LEU A 485 -1.55 16.22 -25.40
N ALA A 486 -1.37 16.67 -26.64
CA ALA A 486 -2.45 17.17 -27.49
C ALA A 486 -3.60 16.17 -27.67
N SER A 487 -3.28 14.86 -27.69
CA SER A 487 -4.27 13.77 -27.75
C SER A 487 -5.16 13.63 -26.50
N HIS A 488 -4.76 14.23 -25.39
CA HIS A 488 -5.45 14.18 -24.10
C HIS A 488 -5.89 15.56 -23.57
N ALA A 489 -5.57 16.62 -24.29
CA ALA A 489 -6.05 17.96 -23.97
C ALA A 489 -7.54 18.09 -24.34
N ALA A 490 -8.34 18.72 -23.45
CA ALA A 490 -9.67 19.16 -23.82
C ALA A 490 -9.53 20.20 -24.96
N GLY A 491 -10.26 20.01 -26.05
CA GLY A 491 -10.29 21.01 -27.15
C GLY A 491 -10.72 22.35 -26.57
N LYS A 492 -10.02 23.41 -26.95
CA LYS A 492 -10.57 24.75 -26.82
C LYS A 492 -11.63 24.86 -27.94
N GLU A 493 -12.90 24.60 -27.60
CA GLU A 493 -14.03 25.05 -28.42
C GLU A 493 -14.13 26.57 -28.37
#